data_ea232f52941eca8f177a441030a9efc8
#
_entry.id   ea232f52941eca8f177a441030a9efc8
#
_cell.length_a   1.000
_cell.length_b   1.000
_cell.length_c   1.000
_cell.angle_alpha   90.00
_cell.angle_beta   90.00
_cell.angle_gamma   90.00
#
_symmetry.space_group_name_H-M   'P 1'
#
loop_
_entity.id
_entity.type
_entity.pdbx_description
1 polymer ?
#
loop_
_entity_poly.entity_id
_entity_poly.type
_entity_poly.pdbx_seq_one_letter_code
_entity_poly.pdbx_strand_id
1 'polypeptide(L)'
;MLTWGLIAPPAAQADNHRFNNSVVANVYQIQHEKGCRNDVVMNNQLSQAAQWHTLDMMANRNLGADIGSDGSTPERRAAAAGFHGRKVAETVAINPAIAISGVELLNMWYNDPHALAIMQDCDYTAMGVWSENSLDRTVVVAVYGQPA
;
A
#
# COMPACT_ATOMS: atom_id res chain seq x y z
N MET A 1 25.82 21.13 19.99
CA MET A 1 24.40 20.95 20.27
C MET A 1 23.87 19.79 19.42
N LEU A 2 23.15 18.91 20.03
CA LEU A 2 22.67 17.70 19.34
C LEU A 2 21.27 17.92 18.79
N THR A 3 21.02 17.36 17.60
CA THR A 3 19.76 17.53 16.89
C THR A 3 19.01 16.22 16.73
N TRP A 4 19.27 15.30 17.61
CA TRP A 4 18.72 13.95 17.57
C TRP A 4 17.19 13.90 17.62
N GLY A 5 16.53 14.91 18.13
CA GLY A 5 15.07 14.99 18.11
C GLY A 5 14.46 15.16 16.72
N LEU A 6 15.28 15.37 15.68
CA LEU A 6 14.80 15.55 14.31
C LEU A 6 14.72 14.23 13.55
N ILE A 7 15.17 13.12 14.12
CA ILE A 7 15.20 11.82 13.47
C ILE A 7 14.04 10.98 14.01
N ALA A 8 13.25 10.38 13.09
CA ALA A 8 12.19 9.48 13.48
C ALA A 8 12.76 8.28 14.24
N PRO A 9 12.08 7.80 15.30
CA PRO A 9 12.54 6.63 16.04
C PRO A 9 12.66 5.41 15.14
N PRO A 10 13.80 4.68 15.19
CA PRO A 10 13.96 3.45 14.38
C PRO A 10 12.87 2.41 14.64
N ALA A 11 12.33 2.36 15.87
CA ALA A 11 11.25 1.43 16.21
C ALA A 11 9.97 1.70 15.40
N ALA A 12 9.59 2.97 15.20
CA ALA A 12 8.41 3.32 14.41
C ALA A 12 8.57 2.93 12.95
N GLN A 13 9.77 3.15 12.36
CA GLN A 13 10.07 2.73 10.99
C GLN A 13 10.04 1.20 10.87
N ALA A 14 10.62 0.49 11.84
CA ALA A 14 10.60 -0.96 11.84
C ALA A 14 9.17 -1.51 11.95
N ASP A 15 8.32 -0.88 12.75
CA ASP A 15 6.91 -1.28 12.89
C ASP A 15 6.15 -1.07 11.58
N ASN A 16 6.40 0.03 10.86
CA ASN A 16 5.78 0.26 9.56
C ASN A 16 6.26 -0.76 8.53
N HIS A 17 7.55 -1.10 8.53
CA HIS A 17 8.06 -2.16 7.65
C HIS A 17 7.42 -3.51 7.94
N ARG A 18 7.30 -3.88 9.21
CA ARG A 18 6.62 -5.11 9.60
C ARG A 18 5.16 -5.09 9.19
N PHE A 19 4.49 -3.98 9.41
CA PHE A 19 3.11 -3.80 9.00
C PHE A 19 2.96 -3.97 7.49
N ASN A 20 3.78 -3.28 6.70
CA ASN A 20 3.75 -3.36 5.24
C ASN A 20 3.98 -4.81 4.77
N ASN A 21 4.95 -5.50 5.35
CA ASN A 21 5.21 -6.90 5.03
C ASN A 21 4.03 -7.80 5.40
N SER A 22 3.35 -7.52 6.51
CA SER A 22 2.19 -8.29 6.93
C SER A 22 1.02 -8.14 5.95
N VAL A 23 0.88 -6.98 5.32
CA VAL A 23 -0.15 -6.76 4.30
C VAL A 23 0.10 -7.67 3.10
N VAL A 24 1.34 -7.77 2.64
CA VAL A 24 1.70 -8.69 1.54
C VAL A 24 1.39 -10.13 1.93
N ALA A 25 1.76 -10.54 3.13
CA ALA A 25 1.49 -11.89 3.62
C ALA A 25 -0.01 -12.19 3.69
N ASN A 26 -0.81 -11.21 4.06
CA ASN A 26 -2.27 -11.36 4.11
C ASN A 26 -2.87 -11.47 2.71
N VAL A 27 -2.39 -10.70 1.74
CA VAL A 27 -2.83 -10.82 0.36
C VAL A 27 -2.43 -12.18 -0.21
N TYR A 28 -1.22 -12.64 0.09
CA TYR A 28 -0.79 -14.00 -0.26
C TYR A 28 -1.80 -15.03 0.23
N GLN A 29 -2.21 -14.95 1.48
CA GLN A 29 -3.17 -15.88 2.07
C GLN A 29 -4.53 -15.79 1.37
N ILE A 30 -5.02 -14.58 1.12
CA ILE A 30 -6.29 -14.35 0.44
C ILE A 30 -6.26 -14.95 -0.96
N GLN A 31 -5.17 -14.75 -1.70
CA GLN A 31 -5.02 -15.33 -3.04
C GLN A 31 -5.01 -16.86 -2.99
N HIS A 32 -4.29 -17.45 -2.06
CA HIS A 32 -4.22 -18.91 -1.93
C HIS A 32 -5.58 -19.52 -1.54
N GLU A 33 -6.31 -18.85 -0.66
CA GLU A 33 -7.68 -19.27 -0.32
C GLU A 33 -8.61 -19.19 -1.52
N LYS A 34 -8.37 -18.27 -2.45
CA LYS A 34 -9.13 -18.15 -3.70
C LYS A 34 -8.74 -19.20 -4.72
N GLY A 35 -7.61 -19.89 -4.54
CA GLY A 35 -7.10 -20.90 -5.44
C GLY A 35 -5.95 -20.45 -6.34
N CYS A 36 -5.38 -19.30 -6.09
CA CYS A 36 -4.20 -18.84 -6.84
C CYS A 36 -3.01 -19.75 -6.57
N ARG A 37 -2.23 -20.03 -7.62
CA ARG A 37 -1.07 -20.92 -7.54
C ARG A 37 0.25 -20.18 -7.47
N ASN A 38 0.30 -18.96 -8.00
CA ASN A 38 1.50 -18.12 -8.00
C ASN A 38 1.54 -17.31 -6.73
N ASP A 39 2.75 -17.14 -6.18
CA ASP A 39 2.94 -16.35 -4.98
C ASP A 39 3.01 -14.87 -5.34
N VAL A 40 2.33 -14.04 -4.55
CA VAL A 40 2.54 -12.60 -4.61
C VAL A 40 3.78 -12.27 -3.77
N VAL A 41 4.68 -11.45 -4.32
CA VAL A 41 5.92 -11.07 -3.65
C VAL A 41 6.06 -9.55 -3.64
N MET A 42 6.79 -9.04 -2.63
CA MET A 42 7.10 -7.63 -2.52
C MET A 42 7.97 -7.19 -3.70
N ASN A 43 7.61 -6.03 -4.27
CA ASN A 43 8.33 -5.41 -5.38
C ASN A 43 8.70 -3.98 -5.01
N ASN A 44 9.98 -3.63 -5.12
CA ASN A 44 10.46 -2.33 -4.66
C ASN A 44 9.95 -1.16 -5.50
N GLN A 45 9.75 -1.34 -6.80
CA GLN A 45 9.19 -0.29 -7.63
C GLN A 45 7.73 0.00 -7.26
N LEU A 46 6.95 -1.03 -7.00
CA LEU A 46 5.56 -0.85 -6.55
C LEU A 46 5.50 -0.25 -5.15
N SER A 47 6.44 -0.60 -4.27
CA SER A 47 6.55 0.04 -2.95
C SER A 47 6.87 1.53 -3.08
N GLN A 48 7.71 1.91 -4.04
CA GLN A 48 8.02 3.31 -4.30
C GLN A 48 6.78 4.07 -4.79
N ALA A 49 6.02 3.46 -5.69
CA ALA A 49 4.77 4.06 -6.17
C ALA A 49 3.77 4.22 -5.01
N ALA A 50 3.68 3.22 -4.15
CA ALA A 50 2.84 3.29 -2.95
C ALA A 50 3.29 4.41 -2.01
N GLN A 51 4.59 4.57 -1.79
CA GLN A 51 5.14 5.64 -0.95
C GLN A 51 4.79 7.01 -1.50
N TRP A 52 4.97 7.24 -2.79
CA TRP A 52 4.64 8.53 -3.39
C TRP A 52 3.19 8.91 -3.15
N HIS A 53 2.27 7.98 -3.37
CA HIS A 53 0.85 8.27 -3.19
C HIS A 53 0.47 8.43 -1.72
N THR A 54 1.06 7.62 -0.84
CA THR A 54 0.83 7.74 0.60
C THR A 54 1.25 9.11 1.11
N LEU A 55 2.44 9.58 0.73
CA LEU A 55 2.94 10.90 1.12
C LEU A 55 2.08 12.02 0.53
N ASP A 56 1.62 11.86 -0.71
CA ASP A 56 0.72 12.80 -1.35
C ASP A 56 -0.60 12.92 -0.59
N MET A 57 -1.17 11.79 -0.19
CA MET A 57 -2.42 11.78 0.59
C MET A 57 -2.25 12.35 2.00
N MET A 58 -1.08 12.19 2.60
CA MET A 58 -0.79 12.81 3.90
C MET A 58 -0.70 14.33 3.79
N ALA A 59 -0.16 14.84 2.70
CA ALA A 59 -0.03 16.28 2.45
C ALA A 59 -1.33 16.91 1.93
N ASN A 60 -2.18 16.14 1.26
CA ASN A 60 -3.40 16.63 0.61
C ASN A 60 -4.60 15.83 1.12
N ARG A 61 -5.21 16.30 2.20
CA ARG A 61 -6.24 15.56 2.94
C ARG A 61 -7.55 15.39 2.19
N ASN A 62 -7.75 16.13 1.10
CA ASN A 62 -8.93 15.97 0.24
C ASN A 62 -8.82 14.79 -0.73
N LEU A 63 -7.63 14.21 -0.88
CA LEU A 63 -7.46 12.97 -1.65
C LEU A 63 -8.01 11.80 -0.84
N GLY A 64 -8.84 10.97 -1.47
CA GLY A 64 -9.46 9.84 -0.78
C GLY A 64 -9.35 8.53 -1.51
N ALA A 65 -8.76 8.52 -2.71
CA ALA A 65 -8.69 7.35 -3.57
C ALA A 65 -7.36 7.28 -4.32
N ASP A 66 -7.35 6.62 -5.46
CA ASP A 66 -6.12 6.27 -6.16
C ASP A 66 -5.58 7.36 -7.10
N ILE A 67 -6.30 8.48 -7.27
CA ILE A 67 -5.84 9.59 -8.11
C ILE A 67 -5.02 10.56 -7.27
N GLY A 68 -3.81 10.86 -7.72
CA GLY A 68 -2.90 11.77 -7.04
C GLY A 68 -3.26 13.24 -7.21
N SER A 69 -2.63 14.10 -6.42
CA SER A 69 -2.84 15.55 -6.49
C SER A 69 -2.44 16.15 -7.84
N ASP A 70 -1.55 15.49 -8.55
CA ASP A 70 -1.13 15.86 -9.92
C ASP A 70 -1.96 15.18 -11.02
N GLY A 71 -3.03 14.47 -10.64
CA GLY A 71 -3.86 13.69 -11.56
C GLY A 71 -3.28 12.34 -11.94
N SER A 72 -2.17 11.93 -11.31
CA SER A 72 -1.55 10.64 -11.64
C SER A 72 -2.44 9.47 -11.23
N THR A 73 -2.38 8.41 -12.04
CA THR A 73 -3.03 7.13 -11.78
C THR A 73 -2.03 6.15 -11.16
N PRO A 74 -2.51 5.04 -10.56
CA PRO A 74 -1.61 3.98 -10.10
C PRO A 74 -0.67 3.47 -11.19
N GLU A 75 -1.19 3.29 -12.41
CA GLU A 75 -0.39 2.84 -13.55
C GLU A 75 0.73 3.81 -13.89
N ARG A 76 0.44 5.10 -13.89
CA ARG A 76 1.44 6.14 -14.18
C ARG A 76 2.51 6.20 -13.10
N ARG A 77 2.11 6.09 -11.83
CA ARG A 77 3.08 6.09 -10.73
C ARG A 77 3.96 4.85 -10.75
N ALA A 78 3.36 3.68 -11.02
CA ALA A 78 4.11 2.44 -11.14
C ALA A 78 5.14 2.51 -12.27
N ALA A 79 4.73 3.00 -13.43
CA ALA A 79 5.63 3.18 -14.57
C ALA A 79 6.75 4.16 -14.26
N ALA A 80 6.44 5.28 -13.60
CA ALA A 80 7.43 6.27 -13.19
C ALA A 80 8.44 5.68 -12.18
N ALA A 81 8.00 4.73 -11.36
CA ALA A 81 8.87 4.02 -10.41
C ALA A 81 9.69 2.90 -11.06
N GLY A 82 9.46 2.61 -12.33
CA GLY A 82 10.20 1.60 -13.09
C GLY A 82 9.50 0.25 -13.24
N PHE A 83 8.25 0.13 -12.79
CA PHE A 83 7.49 -1.10 -12.97
C PHE A 83 6.76 -1.07 -14.32
N HIS A 84 7.21 -1.93 -15.22
CA HIS A 84 6.64 -2.04 -16.57
C HIS A 84 5.92 -3.39 -16.68
N GLY A 85 4.71 -3.44 -16.16
CA GLY A 85 3.88 -4.63 -16.16
C GLY A 85 2.69 -4.53 -17.11
N ARG A 86 1.88 -5.59 -17.08
CA ARG A 86 0.70 -5.69 -17.93
C ARG A 86 -0.50 -4.96 -17.34
N LYS A 87 -0.63 -4.97 -16.03
CA LYS A 87 -1.69 -4.21 -15.36
C LYS A 87 -1.26 -3.86 -13.94
N VAL A 88 -1.85 -2.80 -13.42
CA VAL A 88 -1.61 -2.28 -12.08
C VAL A 88 -2.94 -1.91 -11.46
N ALA A 89 -3.08 -2.15 -10.18
CA ALA A 89 -4.22 -1.70 -9.40
C ALA A 89 -3.74 -1.22 -8.03
N GLU A 90 -4.65 -0.62 -7.27
CA GLU A 90 -4.29 -0.04 -5.97
C GLU A 90 -5.46 -0.13 -5.02
N THR A 91 -5.17 -0.43 -3.76
CA THR A 91 -6.14 -0.28 -2.67
C THR A 91 -5.61 0.73 -1.67
N VAL A 92 -6.50 1.58 -1.17
CA VAL A 92 -6.16 2.68 -0.27
C VAL A 92 -7.01 2.56 0.99
N ALA A 93 -6.39 2.81 2.14
CA ALA A 93 -7.09 2.91 3.40
C ALA A 93 -6.70 4.21 4.11
N ILE A 94 -7.70 4.88 4.65
CA ILE A 94 -7.52 6.06 5.48
C ILE A 94 -8.20 5.78 6.81
N ASN A 95 -7.45 5.94 7.90
CA ASN A 95 -7.98 5.80 9.25
C ASN A 95 -7.76 7.11 10.01
N PRO A 96 -8.80 7.71 10.61
CA PRO A 96 -8.66 8.98 11.35
C PRO A 96 -8.08 8.72 12.75
N ALA A 97 -6.93 8.06 12.83
CA ALA A 97 -6.23 7.72 14.05
C ALA A 97 -4.73 7.61 13.76
N ILE A 98 -3.92 7.56 14.80
CA ILE A 98 -2.47 7.50 14.71
C ILE A 98 -1.97 6.19 14.08
N ALA A 99 -2.77 5.14 14.13
CA ALA A 99 -2.39 3.84 13.61
C ALA A 99 -3.63 3.09 13.11
N ILE A 100 -3.38 2.04 12.36
CA ILE A 100 -4.40 1.07 11.96
C ILE A 100 -3.80 -0.32 12.20
N SER A 101 -4.58 -1.24 12.73
CA SER A 101 -4.15 -2.63 12.85
C SER A 101 -4.33 -3.36 11.53
N GLY A 102 -3.60 -4.47 11.37
CA GLY A 102 -3.76 -5.33 10.20
C GLY A 102 -5.18 -5.87 10.06
N VAL A 103 -5.83 -6.20 11.18
CA VAL A 103 -7.20 -6.69 11.19
C VAL A 103 -8.17 -5.60 10.71
N GLU A 104 -8.03 -4.38 11.21
CA GLU A 104 -8.86 -3.25 10.76
C GLU A 104 -8.69 -2.99 9.27
N LEU A 105 -7.45 -2.98 8.79
CA LEU A 105 -7.14 -2.76 7.38
C LEU A 105 -7.80 -3.82 6.50
N LEU A 106 -7.61 -5.09 6.86
CA LEU A 106 -8.19 -6.20 6.09
C LEU A 106 -9.71 -6.15 6.11
N ASN A 107 -10.32 -5.80 7.25
CA ASN A 107 -11.76 -5.66 7.32
C ASN A 107 -12.26 -4.57 6.40
N MET A 108 -11.57 -3.43 6.33
CA MET A 108 -11.92 -2.35 5.40
C MET A 108 -11.91 -2.82 3.95
N TRP A 109 -10.83 -3.48 3.55
CA TRP A 109 -10.68 -3.92 2.16
C TRP A 109 -11.52 -5.16 1.83
N TYR A 110 -11.67 -6.07 2.78
CA TYR A 110 -12.46 -7.28 2.56
C TYR A 110 -13.95 -6.98 2.42
N ASN A 111 -14.42 -5.92 3.07
CA ASN A 111 -15.82 -5.49 2.99
C ASN A 111 -16.08 -4.51 1.83
N ASP A 112 -15.03 -4.16 1.06
CA ASP A 112 -15.14 -3.36 -0.15
C ASP A 112 -15.02 -4.31 -1.34
N PRO A 113 -16.11 -4.52 -2.12
CA PRO A 113 -16.08 -5.48 -3.24
C PRO A 113 -15.00 -5.16 -4.28
N HIS A 114 -14.72 -3.89 -4.52
CA HIS A 114 -13.68 -3.48 -5.47
C HIS A 114 -12.28 -3.85 -4.95
N ALA A 115 -11.99 -3.53 -3.69
CA ALA A 115 -10.71 -3.87 -3.07
C ALA A 115 -10.52 -5.38 -2.96
N LEU A 116 -11.57 -6.09 -2.57
CA LEU A 116 -11.52 -7.56 -2.45
C LEU A 116 -11.21 -8.22 -3.80
N ALA A 117 -11.85 -7.75 -4.87
CA ALA A 117 -11.59 -8.27 -6.21
C ALA A 117 -10.13 -8.10 -6.62
N ILE A 118 -9.53 -6.96 -6.27
CA ILE A 118 -8.11 -6.69 -6.54
C ILE A 118 -7.24 -7.67 -5.73
N MET A 119 -7.48 -7.79 -4.43
CA MET A 119 -6.69 -8.69 -3.58
C MET A 119 -6.75 -10.15 -4.01
N GLN A 120 -7.89 -10.59 -4.53
CA GLN A 120 -8.11 -11.97 -4.96
C GLN A 120 -7.64 -12.28 -6.38
N ASP A 121 -7.22 -11.28 -7.13
CA ASP A 121 -6.84 -11.45 -8.53
C ASP A 121 -5.50 -12.16 -8.63
N CYS A 122 -5.51 -13.37 -9.17
CA CYS A 122 -4.32 -14.22 -9.30
C CYS A 122 -3.27 -13.66 -10.26
N ASP A 123 -3.64 -12.69 -11.11
CA ASP A 123 -2.68 -12.06 -12.02
C ASP A 123 -1.70 -11.16 -11.28
N TYR A 124 -2.07 -10.67 -10.10
CA TYR A 124 -1.19 -9.81 -9.33
C TYR A 124 -0.22 -10.64 -8.51
N THR A 125 0.97 -10.82 -9.05
CA THR A 125 2.06 -11.59 -8.41
C THR A 125 3.16 -10.69 -7.86
N ALA A 126 3.02 -9.38 -8.00
CA ALA A 126 3.92 -8.40 -7.41
C ALA A 126 3.08 -7.35 -6.68
N MET A 127 3.54 -6.88 -5.53
CA MET A 127 2.88 -5.78 -4.85
C MET A 127 3.86 -4.99 -4.01
N GLY A 128 3.50 -3.73 -3.77
CA GLY A 128 4.21 -2.85 -2.87
C GLY A 128 3.23 -2.23 -1.89
N VAL A 129 3.68 -1.99 -0.68
CA VAL A 129 2.85 -1.42 0.38
C VAL A 129 3.63 -0.32 1.08
N TRP A 130 2.95 0.78 1.37
CA TRP A 130 3.51 1.85 2.18
C TRP A 130 2.46 2.37 3.14
N SER A 131 2.90 2.79 4.33
CA SER A 131 2.02 3.35 5.33
C SER A 131 2.69 4.55 6.00
N GLU A 132 1.89 5.58 6.30
CA GLU A 132 2.35 6.77 7.01
C GLU A 132 1.35 7.08 8.11
N ASN A 133 1.87 7.58 9.23
CA ASN A 133 1.09 7.88 10.42
C ASN A 133 1.29 9.32 10.85
N SER A 134 0.21 9.96 11.28
CA SER A 134 0.23 11.20 12.04
C SER A 134 -0.69 11.05 13.25
N LEU A 135 -0.75 12.05 14.11
CA LEU A 135 -1.55 11.95 15.34
C LEU A 135 -3.03 11.66 15.08
N ASP A 136 -3.56 12.12 13.96
CA ASP A 136 -4.99 12.04 13.64
C ASP A 136 -5.28 11.31 12.33
N ARG A 137 -4.27 10.70 11.71
CA ARG A 137 -4.48 10.06 10.41
C ARG A 137 -3.40 9.03 10.11
N THR A 138 -3.86 7.88 9.62
CA THR A 138 -3.00 6.86 9.03
C THR A 138 -3.48 6.61 7.61
N VAL A 139 -2.55 6.55 6.67
CA VAL A 139 -2.82 6.20 5.28
C VAL A 139 -2.00 4.96 4.93
N VAL A 140 -2.65 3.99 4.31
CA VAL A 140 -2.01 2.79 3.78
C VAL A 140 -2.36 2.65 2.31
N VAL A 141 -1.35 2.48 1.49
CA VAL A 141 -1.50 2.25 0.05
C VAL A 141 -0.84 0.93 -0.31
N ALA A 142 -1.60 0.06 -0.97
CA ALA A 142 -1.07 -1.17 -1.57
C ALA A 142 -1.23 -1.08 -3.08
N VAL A 143 -0.13 -1.27 -3.79
CA VAL A 143 -0.09 -1.27 -5.26
C VAL A 143 0.17 -2.70 -5.71
N TYR A 144 -0.65 -3.16 -6.64
CA TYR A 144 -0.60 -4.53 -7.17
C TYR A 144 -0.18 -4.48 -8.63
N GLY A 145 0.65 -5.42 -9.04
CA GLY A 145 1.13 -5.46 -10.40
C GLY A 145 1.17 -6.87 -10.99
N GLN A 146 0.83 -6.95 -12.28
CA GLN A 146 1.09 -8.14 -13.08
C GLN A 146 2.37 -7.88 -13.87
N PRO A 147 3.47 -8.59 -13.60
CA PRO A 147 4.71 -8.42 -14.38
C PRO A 147 4.52 -8.73 -15.86
N ALA A 148 5.36 -8.13 -16.67
CA ALA A 148 5.34 -8.32 -18.11
C ALA A 148 5.70 -9.76 -18.52
#